data_ca5f774bb083896f52dc34fce8467ce8
#
_entry.id   ca5f774bb083896f52dc34fce8467ce8
#
_cell.length_a   1.000
_cell.length_b   1.000
_cell.length_c   1.000
_cell.angle_alpha   90.00
_cell.angle_beta   90.00
_cell.angle_gamma   90.00
#
_symmetry.space_group_name_H-M   'P 1'
#
loop_
_entity.id
_entity.type
_entity.pdbx_description
1 polymer ?
#
loop_
_entity_poly.entity_id
_entity_poly.type
_entity_poly.pdbx_seq_one_letter_code
_entity_poly.pdbx_strand_id
1 'polypeptide(L)'
;MVRVIMGVKGTGKTKQMIELINTAVQNEHGNVVCIERGPKLTYDINYKIRLVEASQYDMKDFDFLKGFISGLYAGNYDITHIFIDSLTKIVPSEATDLAVEEFLDWLNDFGEDNNIKFTVTISADSSLA
;
A
#
# COMPACT_ATOMS: atom_id res chain seq x y z
N MET A 1 -3.08 -11.34 5.60
CA MET A 1 -3.90 -11.38 4.37
C MET A 1 -3.59 -10.18 3.49
N VAL A 2 -3.38 -10.42 2.21
CA VAL A 2 -3.15 -9.36 1.22
C VAL A 2 -4.32 -9.34 0.25
N ARG A 3 -4.91 -8.16 0.07
CA ARG A 3 -5.95 -7.93 -0.94
C ARG A 3 -5.35 -7.09 -2.06
N VAL A 4 -5.44 -7.58 -3.28
CA VAL A 4 -4.92 -6.86 -4.45
C VAL A 4 -6.09 -6.37 -5.29
N ILE A 5 -6.07 -5.09 -5.61
CA ILE A 5 -7.07 -4.46 -6.48
C ILE A 5 -6.35 -4.05 -7.77
N MET A 6 -6.72 -4.68 -8.87
CA MET A 6 -6.16 -4.38 -10.17
C MET A 6 -7.18 -3.66 -11.03
N GLY A 7 -6.71 -2.78 -11.90
CA GLY A 7 -7.59 -2.09 -12.82
C GLY A 7 -6.80 -1.18 -13.73
N VAL A 8 -7.42 -0.88 -14.88
CA VAL A 8 -6.87 0.05 -15.86
C VAL A 8 -6.98 1.46 -15.31
N LYS A 9 -6.03 2.33 -15.64
CA LYS A 9 -6.08 3.73 -15.28
C LYS A 9 -7.42 4.33 -15.71
N GLY A 10 -8.05 5.07 -14.80
CA GLY A 10 -9.34 5.71 -15.09
C GLY A 10 -10.56 4.87 -14.78
N THR A 11 -10.41 3.70 -14.16
CA THR A 11 -11.54 2.82 -13.81
C THR A 11 -12.08 3.04 -12.40
N GLY A 12 -11.68 4.12 -11.74
CA GLY A 12 -12.18 4.42 -10.39
C GLY A 12 -11.43 3.74 -9.25
N LYS A 13 -10.23 3.22 -9.49
CA LYS A 13 -9.42 2.57 -8.43
C LYS A 13 -9.15 3.48 -7.25
N THR A 14 -8.84 4.74 -7.52
CA THR A 14 -8.54 5.72 -6.45
C THR A 14 -9.76 5.94 -5.57
N LYS A 15 -10.94 6.09 -6.16
CA LYS A 15 -12.18 6.25 -5.41
C LYS A 15 -12.47 5.02 -4.55
N GLN A 16 -12.29 3.84 -5.12
CA GLN A 16 -12.47 2.57 -4.39
C GLN A 16 -11.50 2.48 -3.23
N MET A 17 -10.24 2.85 -3.45
CA MET A 17 -9.23 2.85 -2.39
C MET A 17 -9.61 3.80 -1.26
N ILE A 18 -10.05 5.01 -1.58
CA ILE A 18 -10.48 5.98 -0.57
C ILE A 18 -11.62 5.42 0.27
N GLU A 19 -12.61 4.81 -0.35
CA GLU A 19 -13.73 4.21 0.37
C GLU A 19 -13.27 3.10 1.30
N LEU A 20 -12.37 2.23 0.85
CA LEU A 20 -11.83 1.14 1.66
C LEU A 20 -11.02 1.66 2.84
N ILE A 21 -10.21 2.69 2.63
CA ILE A 21 -9.40 3.29 3.69
C ILE A 21 -10.30 3.90 4.76
N ASN A 22 -11.30 4.69 4.36
CA ASN A 22 -12.18 5.34 5.31
C ASN A 22 -13.06 4.34 6.06
N THR A 23 -13.45 3.23 5.41
CA THR A 23 -14.15 2.15 6.08
C THR A 23 -13.24 1.45 7.09
N ALA A 24 -12.00 1.19 6.71
CA ALA A 24 -11.05 0.52 7.59
C ALA A 24 -10.82 1.29 8.89
N VAL A 25 -10.76 2.61 8.83
CA VAL A 25 -10.55 3.44 10.02
C VAL A 25 -11.67 3.27 11.05
N GLN A 26 -12.88 2.96 10.57
CA GLN A 26 -14.02 2.75 11.45
C GLN A 26 -14.06 1.33 12.03
N ASN A 27 -13.50 0.36 11.32
CA ASN A 27 -13.62 -1.05 11.66
C ASN A 27 -12.36 -1.65 12.30
N GLU A 28 -11.19 -1.03 12.09
CA GLU A 28 -9.94 -1.53 12.66
C GLU A 28 -9.81 -1.08 14.11
N HIS A 29 -9.27 -1.97 14.94
CA HIS A 29 -8.95 -1.63 16.32
C HIS A 29 -7.65 -0.85 16.43
N GLY A 30 -6.77 -1.00 15.48
CA GLY A 30 -5.46 -0.38 15.48
C GLY A 30 -5.37 0.75 14.47
N ASN A 31 -4.14 1.18 14.24
CA ASN A 31 -3.84 2.28 13.34
C ASN A 31 -3.86 1.83 11.89
N VAL A 32 -4.28 2.73 11.01
CA VAL A 32 -4.31 2.52 9.57
C VAL A 32 -3.30 3.46 8.92
N VAL A 33 -2.48 2.90 8.03
CA VAL A 33 -1.45 3.63 7.28
C VAL A 33 -1.75 3.50 5.79
N CYS A 34 -1.57 4.56 5.04
CA CYS A 34 -1.64 4.53 3.59
C CYS A 34 -0.34 5.05 2.99
N ILE A 35 0.28 4.26 2.14
CA ILE A 35 1.47 4.63 1.40
C ILE A 35 1.05 4.93 -0.03
N GLU A 36 1.31 6.16 -0.49
CA GLU A 36 1.05 6.54 -1.88
C GLU A 36 2.27 7.24 -2.46
N ARG A 37 2.33 7.34 -3.79
CA ARG A 37 3.45 8.00 -4.44
C ARG A 37 3.48 9.50 -4.15
N GLY A 38 2.34 10.16 -4.25
CA GLY A 38 2.22 11.60 -4.09
C GLY A 38 0.96 11.97 -3.33
N PRO A 39 0.66 13.26 -3.17
CA PRO A 39 -0.40 13.73 -2.28
C PRO A 39 -1.81 13.67 -2.87
N LYS A 40 -2.12 12.65 -3.67
CA LYS A 40 -3.44 12.55 -4.33
C LYS A 40 -4.58 12.34 -3.36
N LEU A 41 -4.35 11.59 -2.30
CA LEU A 41 -5.40 11.17 -1.37
C LEU A 41 -5.55 12.10 -0.18
N THR A 42 -4.68 13.09 -0.03
CA THR A 42 -4.55 13.91 1.18
C THR A 42 -5.87 14.55 1.63
N TYR A 43 -6.67 15.03 0.69
CA TYR A 43 -7.91 15.77 1.01
C TYR A 43 -9.12 14.86 1.19
N ASP A 44 -9.02 13.60 0.75
CA ASP A 44 -10.17 12.68 0.71
C ASP A 44 -10.12 11.63 1.80
N ILE A 45 -9.04 11.56 2.55
CA ILE A 45 -8.80 10.55 3.57
C ILE A 45 -8.99 11.12 4.96
N ASN A 46 -9.58 10.31 5.85
CA ASN A 46 -9.78 10.65 7.24
C ASN A 46 -8.44 11.02 7.90
N TYR A 47 -8.41 12.12 8.65
CA TYR A 47 -7.19 12.63 9.28
C TYR A 47 -6.56 11.66 10.30
N LYS A 48 -7.30 10.67 10.77
CA LYS A 48 -6.78 9.64 11.69
C LYS A 48 -5.83 8.66 11.01
N ILE A 49 -5.81 8.65 9.68
CA ILE A 49 -4.96 7.75 8.92
C ILE A 49 -3.59 8.40 8.73
N ARG A 50 -2.53 7.64 8.99
CA ARG A 50 -1.19 8.11 8.65
C ARG A 50 -0.98 7.97 7.15
N LEU A 51 -0.85 9.10 6.47
CA LEU A 51 -0.60 9.13 5.04
C LEU A 51 0.90 9.34 4.80
N VAL A 52 1.50 8.42 4.05
CA VAL A 52 2.93 8.45 3.73
C VAL A 52 3.08 8.73 2.24
N GLU A 53 3.75 9.83 1.90
CA GLU A 53 4.10 10.15 0.52
C GLU A 53 5.43 9.47 0.16
N ALA A 54 5.36 8.41 -0.62
CA ALA A 54 6.56 7.64 -0.99
C ALA A 54 7.58 8.48 -1.76
N SER A 55 7.12 9.50 -2.49
CA SER A 55 8.02 10.38 -3.25
C SER A 55 8.98 11.19 -2.38
N GLN A 56 8.69 11.33 -1.09
CA GLN A 56 9.59 12.01 -0.16
C GLN A 56 10.74 11.13 0.31
N TYR A 57 10.67 9.84 0.03
CA TYR A 57 11.66 8.85 0.40
C TYR A 57 12.14 8.16 -0.86
N ASP A 58 13.42 7.94 -0.99
CA ASP A 58 13.99 7.37 -2.20
C ASP A 58 13.73 5.86 -2.28
N MET A 59 12.52 5.51 -2.71
CA MET A 59 12.07 4.12 -2.83
C MET A 59 12.73 3.44 -4.04
N LYS A 60 13.95 3.00 -3.89
CA LYS A 60 14.78 2.49 -4.98
C LYS A 60 14.33 1.14 -5.52
N ASP A 61 13.91 0.26 -4.63
CA ASP A 61 13.57 -1.11 -4.96
C ASP A 61 12.59 -1.68 -3.93
N PHE A 62 12.14 -2.90 -4.18
CA PHE A 62 11.21 -3.56 -3.23
C PHE A 62 11.89 -3.89 -1.90
N ASP A 63 13.20 -4.14 -1.88
CA ASP A 63 13.89 -4.37 -0.61
C ASP A 63 13.86 -3.13 0.27
N PHE A 64 14.00 -1.94 -0.32
CA PHE A 64 13.83 -0.69 0.42
C PHE A 64 12.42 -0.59 0.99
N LEU A 65 11.41 -0.88 0.17
CA LEU A 65 10.01 -0.79 0.61
C LEU A 65 9.70 -1.80 1.71
N LYS A 66 10.25 -3.02 1.64
CA LYS A 66 10.14 -4.02 2.71
C LYS A 66 10.71 -3.47 4.02
N GLY A 67 11.89 -2.88 3.97
CA GLY A 67 12.53 -2.27 5.13
C GLY A 67 11.72 -1.10 5.67
N PHE A 68 11.16 -0.28 4.78
CA PHE A 68 10.32 0.84 5.17
C PHE A 68 9.08 0.37 5.94
N ILE A 69 8.39 -0.65 5.41
CA ILE A 69 7.20 -1.23 6.05
C ILE A 69 7.56 -1.86 7.38
N SER A 70 8.68 -2.59 7.43
CA SER A 70 9.16 -3.20 8.68
C SER A 70 9.45 -2.13 9.73
N GLY A 71 10.05 -1.00 9.30
CA GLY A 71 10.34 0.12 10.19
C GLY A 71 9.08 0.82 10.69
N LEU A 72 8.07 0.96 9.84
CA LEU A 72 6.79 1.51 10.26
C LEU A 72 6.19 0.68 11.40
N TYR A 73 6.16 -0.63 11.22
CA TYR A 73 5.62 -1.53 12.24
C TYR A 73 6.49 -1.56 13.49
N ALA A 74 7.80 -1.57 13.34
CA ALA A 74 8.73 -1.54 14.47
C ALA A 74 8.54 -0.28 15.31
N GLY A 75 8.19 0.83 14.67
CA GLY A 75 7.92 2.09 15.36
C GLY A 75 6.50 2.23 15.89
N ASN A 76 5.59 1.36 15.48
CA ASN A 76 4.19 1.43 15.90
C ASN A 76 3.52 0.05 15.78
N TYR A 77 3.58 -0.72 16.86
CA TYR A 77 2.97 -2.06 16.92
C TYR A 77 1.44 -2.03 16.88
N ASP A 78 0.82 -0.85 16.95
CA ASP A 78 -0.62 -0.71 16.88
C ASP A 78 -1.16 -0.69 15.46
N ILE A 79 -0.30 -0.71 14.45
CA ILE A 79 -0.74 -0.76 13.05
C ILE A 79 -1.40 -2.10 12.77
N THR A 80 -2.63 -2.07 12.22
CA THR A 80 -3.38 -3.27 11.86
C THR A 80 -3.74 -3.35 10.39
N HIS A 81 -3.64 -2.26 9.64
CA HIS A 81 -3.93 -2.26 8.21
C HIS A 81 -3.04 -1.26 7.49
N ILE A 82 -2.38 -1.71 6.44
CA ILE A 82 -1.55 -0.85 5.58
C ILE A 82 -2.10 -0.93 4.15
N PHE A 83 -2.40 0.24 3.61
CA PHE A 83 -2.80 0.40 2.21
C PHE A 83 -1.61 0.87 1.40
N ILE A 84 -1.42 0.31 0.21
CA ILE A 84 -0.36 0.72 -0.71
C ILE A 84 -1.03 1.07 -2.04
N ASP A 85 -1.06 2.34 -2.38
CA ASP A 85 -1.73 2.81 -3.58
C ASP A 85 -0.76 2.91 -4.75
N SER A 86 -1.12 2.26 -5.85
CA SER A 86 -0.33 2.27 -7.09
C SER A 86 1.09 1.76 -6.88
N LEU A 87 1.20 0.52 -6.43
CA LEU A 87 2.48 -0.11 -6.07
C LEU A 87 3.55 0.06 -7.15
N THR A 88 3.20 -0.17 -8.42
CA THR A 88 4.16 -0.10 -9.51
C THR A 88 4.66 1.31 -9.80
N LYS A 89 3.95 2.33 -9.31
CA LYS A 89 4.39 3.72 -9.41
C LYS A 89 5.30 4.12 -8.24
N ILE A 90 5.20 3.41 -7.13
CA ILE A 90 6.08 3.66 -5.98
C ILE A 90 7.49 3.15 -6.26
N VAL A 91 7.62 1.96 -6.88
CA VAL A 91 8.90 1.35 -7.23
C VAL A 91 8.90 0.99 -8.71
N PRO A 92 8.88 1.99 -9.62
CA PRO A 92 8.70 1.73 -11.05
C PRO A 92 9.86 0.95 -11.69
N SER A 93 11.07 1.09 -11.18
CA SER A 93 12.25 0.42 -11.74
C SER A 93 12.26 -1.08 -11.51
N GLU A 94 11.42 -1.56 -10.59
CA GLU A 94 11.35 -2.98 -10.22
C GLU A 94 10.02 -3.63 -10.62
N ALA A 95 9.19 -2.93 -11.39
CA ALA A 95 7.80 -3.31 -11.63
C ALA A 95 7.64 -4.41 -12.68
N THR A 96 8.39 -5.51 -12.55
CA THR A 96 8.18 -6.72 -13.35
C THR A 96 7.14 -7.59 -12.64
N ASP A 97 6.46 -8.46 -13.40
CA ASP A 97 5.45 -9.35 -12.83
C ASP A 97 6.03 -10.23 -11.73
N LEU A 98 7.22 -10.79 -11.95
CA LEU A 98 7.86 -11.66 -10.97
C LEU A 98 8.23 -10.90 -9.71
N ALA A 99 8.79 -9.70 -9.84
CA ALA A 99 9.18 -8.91 -8.68
C ALA A 99 7.96 -8.49 -7.87
N VAL A 100 6.87 -8.13 -8.54
CA VAL A 100 5.61 -7.79 -7.88
C VAL A 100 5.05 -8.99 -7.12
N GLU A 101 5.03 -10.17 -7.73
CA GLU A 101 4.54 -11.37 -7.07
C GLU A 101 5.37 -11.71 -5.83
N GLU A 102 6.70 -11.64 -5.93
CA GLU A 102 7.58 -11.90 -4.80
C GLU A 102 7.33 -10.92 -3.66
N PHE A 103 7.12 -9.66 -4.00
CA PHE A 103 6.81 -8.64 -2.99
C PHE A 103 5.46 -8.90 -2.32
N LEU A 104 4.44 -9.27 -3.09
CA LEU A 104 3.13 -9.60 -2.53
C LEU A 104 3.20 -10.81 -1.61
N ASP A 105 3.99 -11.82 -1.96
CA ASP A 105 4.22 -12.98 -1.10
C ASP A 105 4.88 -12.56 0.22
N TRP A 106 5.86 -11.66 0.14
CA TRP A 106 6.50 -11.11 1.33
C TRP A 106 5.50 -10.37 2.22
N LEU A 107 4.62 -9.57 1.62
CA LEU A 107 3.57 -8.87 2.37
C LEU A 107 2.64 -9.84 3.08
N ASN A 108 2.27 -10.92 2.40
CA ASN A 108 1.40 -11.92 2.99
C ASN A 108 2.02 -12.56 4.22
N ASP A 109 3.29 -12.95 4.12
CA ASP A 109 4.01 -13.57 5.24
C ASP A 109 4.18 -12.58 6.38
N PHE A 110 4.60 -11.35 6.07
CA PHE A 110 4.78 -10.31 7.08
C PHE A 110 3.45 -9.99 7.79
N GLY A 111 2.37 -9.91 7.02
CA GLY A 111 1.05 -9.63 7.56
C GLY A 111 0.54 -10.75 8.47
N GLU A 112 0.77 -11.99 8.10
CA GLU A 112 0.37 -13.14 8.93
C GLU A 112 1.17 -13.17 10.23
N ASP A 113 2.48 -12.92 10.15
CA ASP A 113 3.36 -12.94 11.32
C ASP A 113 3.03 -11.83 12.31
N ASN A 114 2.50 -10.71 11.85
CA ASN A 114 2.32 -9.52 12.67
C ASN A 114 0.86 -9.05 12.78
N ASN A 115 -0.08 -9.84 12.28
CA ASN A 115 -1.51 -9.52 12.28
C ASN A 115 -1.83 -8.18 11.60
N ILE A 116 -1.21 -7.94 10.46
CA ILE A 116 -1.44 -6.76 9.64
C ILE A 116 -2.14 -7.17 8.35
N LYS A 117 -3.21 -6.46 8.01
CA LYS A 117 -3.86 -6.59 6.70
C LYS A 117 -3.19 -5.64 5.71
N PHE A 118 -3.01 -6.07 4.48
CA PHE A 118 -2.51 -5.23 3.41
C PHE A 118 -3.54 -5.15 2.29
N THR A 119 -3.78 -3.96 1.79
CA THR A 119 -4.58 -3.73 0.59
C THR A 119 -3.74 -2.94 -0.40
N VAL A 120 -3.53 -3.50 -1.57
CA VAL A 120 -2.61 -2.97 -2.58
C VAL A 120 -3.36 -2.72 -3.87
N THR A 121 -3.20 -1.53 -4.46
CA THR A 121 -3.69 -1.31 -5.82
C THR A 121 -2.53 -1.39 -6.80
N ILE A 122 -2.80 -1.98 -7.96
CA ILE A 122 -1.85 -2.10 -9.04
C ILE A 122 -2.56 -1.65 -10.32
N SER A 123 -1.96 -0.68 -11.01
CA SER A 123 -2.49 -0.26 -12.31
C SER A 123 -2.15 -1.33 -13.35
N ALA A 124 -3.17 -1.91 -13.95
CA ALA A 124 -2.99 -2.84 -15.06
C ALA A 124 -2.86 -2.02 -16.34
N ASP A 125 -1.70 -1.48 -16.59
CA ASP A 125 -1.41 -0.87 -17.86
C ASP A 125 -0.90 -1.94 -18.84
N SER A 126 -0.54 -1.53 -20.04
CA SER A 126 -0.16 -2.47 -21.08
C SER A 126 1.06 -3.32 -20.74
N SER A 127 1.88 -2.92 -19.80
CA SER A 127 3.08 -3.66 -19.45
C SER A 127 2.83 -4.74 -18.40
N LEU A 128 1.72 -4.62 -17.65
CA LEU A 128 1.38 -5.56 -16.59
C LEU A 128 0.04 -6.25 -16.82
N ALA A 129 -0.62 -5.89 -17.87
CA ALA A 129 -1.90 -6.49 -18.22
C ALA A 129 -1.78 -7.97 -18.60
#